data_67f668b84ca20400479493606a8f4d60
#
_entry.id   67f668b84ca20400479493606a8f4d60
#
_cell.length_a   1.000
_cell.length_b   1.000
_cell.length_c   1.000
_cell.angle_alpha   90.00
_cell.angle_beta   90.00
_cell.angle_gamma   90.00
#
_symmetry.space_group_name_H-M   'P 1'
#
loop_
_entity.id
_entity.type
_entity.pdbx_description
1 polymer ?
#
loop_
_entity_poly.entity_id
_entity_poly.type
_entity_poly.pdbx_seq_one_letter_code
_entity_poly.pdbx_strand_id
1 'polypeptide(L)'
;SYHVHAVHPETRGVMGDLNVQYDCYPNGASRMIVPLGQPSPRQADQTTVNEGLQWMLQEAGVDPGSFTGTAADVRAAIQQAKRERSNRLGLGYERFSDGQLSDSWATGIFPNVQIGCHPEAIFLMRFIPHNTDPERFWYDTMTLMFPVDDPDYCPPAWMGLPEGTDVTGSARPETEDFLIDEDPSLGLVLGQDAAFLPSVQEGMRSKAFKGQLWGEQEQRLRHFHVELERRLNA
;
A
#
# COMPACT_ATOMS: atom_id res chain seq x y z
N SER A 1 -13.34 -6.88 2.28
CA SER A 1 -14.11 -6.15 1.29
C SER A 1 -14.09 -6.82 -0.06
N TYR A 2 -15.02 -6.45 -0.95
CA TYR A 2 -15.14 -7.07 -2.28
C TYR A 2 -13.91 -6.84 -3.15
N HIS A 3 -13.35 -5.63 -3.10
CA HIS A 3 -12.17 -5.27 -3.87
C HIS A 3 -11.00 -6.23 -3.63
N VAL A 4 -10.56 -6.37 -2.37
CA VAL A 4 -9.48 -7.30 -1.99
C VAL A 4 -9.79 -8.74 -2.41
N HIS A 5 -11.04 -9.17 -2.27
CA HIS A 5 -11.42 -10.54 -2.61
C HIS A 5 -11.49 -10.80 -4.12
N ALA A 6 -11.80 -9.81 -4.92
CA ALA A 6 -11.99 -9.95 -6.35
C ALA A 6 -10.75 -9.54 -7.17
N VAL A 7 -10.06 -8.48 -6.74
CA VAL A 7 -8.93 -7.90 -7.48
C VAL A 7 -7.58 -8.39 -6.96
N HIS A 8 -7.44 -8.56 -5.63
CA HIS A 8 -6.18 -8.96 -4.97
C HIS A 8 -6.36 -10.23 -4.12
N PRO A 9 -6.81 -11.36 -4.68
CA PRO A 9 -7.11 -12.55 -3.88
C PRO A 9 -5.91 -13.14 -3.14
N GLU A 10 -4.70 -12.93 -3.65
CA GLU A 10 -3.43 -13.37 -3.06
C GLU A 10 -3.13 -12.69 -1.72
N THR A 11 -3.61 -11.47 -1.52
CA THR A 11 -3.36 -10.70 -0.28
C THR A 11 -4.07 -11.31 0.94
N ARG A 12 -5.04 -12.18 0.75
CA ARG A 12 -5.74 -12.88 1.85
C ARG A 12 -4.82 -13.72 2.72
N GLY A 13 -3.72 -14.19 2.15
CA GLY A 13 -2.73 -15.00 2.87
C GLY A 13 -1.92 -14.20 3.88
N VAL A 14 -1.90 -12.87 3.76
CA VAL A 14 -0.99 -12.00 4.53
C VAL A 14 -1.68 -10.85 5.24
N MET A 15 -3.00 -10.69 5.07
CA MET A 15 -3.73 -9.50 5.50
C MET A 15 -4.91 -9.82 6.43
N GLY A 16 -4.89 -9.27 7.64
CA GLY A 16 -5.99 -9.37 8.59
C GLY A 16 -7.17 -8.45 8.25
N ASP A 17 -7.87 -8.74 7.14
CA ASP A 17 -8.88 -7.90 6.52
C ASP A 17 -10.11 -7.56 7.39
N LEU A 18 -10.39 -8.36 8.43
CA LEU A 18 -11.47 -8.07 9.39
C LEU A 18 -11.06 -7.05 10.48
N ASN A 19 -9.77 -6.80 10.63
CA ASN A 19 -9.22 -5.90 11.67
C ASN A 19 -8.77 -4.55 11.09
N VAL A 20 -9.23 -4.21 9.90
CA VAL A 20 -8.91 -2.93 9.25
C VAL A 20 -9.55 -1.78 10.04
N GLN A 21 -8.73 -0.75 10.32
CA GLN A 21 -9.17 0.45 11.02
C GLN A 21 -9.26 1.63 10.06
N TYR A 22 -10.22 2.53 10.29
CA TYR A 22 -10.44 3.72 9.48
C TYR A 22 -10.58 4.95 10.35
N ASP A 23 -9.94 6.05 9.93
CA ASP A 23 -10.17 7.38 10.47
C ASP A 23 -10.55 8.32 9.33
N CYS A 24 -11.53 9.18 9.59
CA CYS A 24 -11.98 10.23 8.70
C CYS A 24 -11.87 11.58 9.42
N TYR A 25 -11.22 12.56 8.79
CA TYR A 25 -10.92 13.86 9.40
C TYR A 25 -11.75 14.97 8.73
N PRO A 26 -12.10 16.06 9.46
CA PRO A 26 -12.99 17.11 8.97
C PRO A 26 -12.53 17.84 7.69
N ASN A 27 -11.26 17.73 7.33
CA ASN A 27 -10.67 18.37 6.13
C ASN A 27 -10.70 17.46 4.88
N GLY A 28 -11.44 16.35 4.93
CA GLY A 28 -11.50 15.37 3.85
C GLY A 28 -10.35 14.36 3.83
N ALA A 29 -9.34 14.53 4.67
CA ALA A 29 -8.29 13.53 4.83
C ALA A 29 -8.83 12.27 5.51
N SER A 30 -8.18 11.15 5.25
CA SER A 30 -8.57 9.87 5.86
C SER A 30 -7.36 8.95 6.03
N ARG A 31 -7.50 7.99 6.93
CA ARG A 31 -6.48 6.96 7.15
C ARG A 31 -7.11 5.58 7.18
N MET A 32 -6.40 4.60 6.64
CA MET A 32 -6.71 3.18 6.79
C MET A 32 -5.47 2.46 7.30
N ILE A 33 -5.65 1.60 8.28
CA ILE A 33 -4.59 0.73 8.81
C ILE A 33 -5.02 -0.70 8.56
N VAL A 34 -4.19 -1.43 7.84
CA VAL A 34 -4.43 -2.83 7.49
C VAL A 34 -3.38 -3.69 8.18
N PRO A 35 -3.74 -4.55 9.14
CA PRO A 35 -2.81 -5.48 9.75
C PRO A 35 -2.26 -6.46 8.71
N LEU A 36 -0.93 -6.51 8.57
CA LEU A 36 -0.21 -7.45 7.71
C LEU A 36 0.59 -8.46 8.54
N GLY A 37 1.15 -9.48 7.85
CA GLY A 37 1.93 -10.54 8.47
C GLY A 37 1.08 -11.59 9.18
N GLN A 38 -0.17 -11.72 8.79
CA GLN A 38 -1.11 -12.72 9.30
C GLN A 38 -2.15 -13.06 8.22
N PRO A 39 -2.64 -14.28 8.14
CA PRO A 39 -3.69 -14.64 7.19
C PRO A 39 -5.01 -13.95 7.54
N SER A 40 -5.87 -13.77 6.55
CA SER A 40 -7.25 -13.33 6.78
C SER A 40 -7.94 -14.29 7.75
N PRO A 41 -8.68 -13.78 8.75
CA PRO A 41 -9.50 -14.64 9.63
C PRO A 41 -10.58 -15.45 8.89
N ARG A 42 -10.81 -15.16 7.61
CA ARG A 42 -11.74 -15.89 6.75
C ARG A 42 -11.11 -17.14 6.10
N GLN A 43 -9.79 -17.26 6.17
CA GLN A 43 -9.11 -18.47 5.70
C GLN A 43 -9.22 -19.58 6.73
N ALA A 44 -9.41 -20.82 6.25
CA ALA A 44 -9.54 -21.99 7.13
C ALA A 44 -8.21 -22.31 7.83
N ASP A 45 -7.10 -22.15 7.12
CA ASP A 45 -5.77 -22.39 7.66
C ASP A 45 -5.20 -21.11 8.27
N GLN A 46 -4.99 -21.14 9.58
CA GLN A 46 -4.43 -20.07 10.40
C GLN A 46 -3.04 -20.42 10.94
N THR A 47 -2.49 -21.56 10.57
CA THR A 47 -1.26 -22.11 11.14
C THR A 47 -0.11 -22.19 10.16
N THR A 48 -0.39 -22.53 8.92
CA THR A 48 0.65 -22.68 7.89
C THR A 48 1.25 -21.32 7.49
N VAL A 49 2.57 -21.23 7.52
CA VAL A 49 3.30 -20.11 6.97
C VAL A 49 3.29 -20.23 5.45
N ASN A 50 2.27 -19.64 4.82
CA ASN A 50 2.08 -19.69 3.37
C ASN A 50 3.16 -18.87 2.62
N GLU A 51 3.22 -18.98 1.30
CA GLU A 51 4.23 -18.32 0.46
C GLU A 51 4.28 -16.80 0.67
N GLY A 52 3.13 -16.14 0.83
CA GLY A 52 3.09 -14.70 1.08
C GLY A 52 3.68 -14.33 2.44
N LEU A 53 3.42 -15.10 3.48
CA LEU A 53 4.04 -14.91 4.79
C LEU A 53 5.54 -15.23 4.77
N GLN A 54 5.97 -16.24 4.02
CA GLN A 54 7.39 -16.54 3.81
C GLN A 54 8.10 -15.37 3.12
N TRP A 55 7.48 -14.82 2.07
CA TRP A 55 7.99 -13.63 1.40
C TRP A 55 8.13 -12.44 2.36
N MET A 56 7.13 -12.18 3.20
CA MET A 56 7.20 -11.10 4.19
C MET A 56 8.30 -11.31 5.24
N LEU A 57 8.55 -12.54 5.68
CA LEU A 57 9.67 -12.87 6.55
C LEU A 57 11.00 -12.55 5.86
N GLN A 58 11.16 -12.99 4.61
CA GLN A 58 12.36 -12.74 3.82
C GLN A 58 12.64 -11.26 3.62
N GLU A 59 11.63 -10.45 3.29
CA GLU A 59 11.74 -8.99 3.19
C GLU A 59 12.17 -8.33 4.50
N ALA A 60 11.74 -8.90 5.63
CA ALA A 60 12.19 -8.45 6.94
C ALA A 60 13.60 -8.93 7.31
N GLY A 61 14.20 -9.82 6.52
CA GLY A 61 15.52 -10.40 6.78
C GLY A 61 15.49 -11.65 7.67
N VAL A 62 14.34 -12.29 7.77
CA VAL A 62 14.18 -13.59 8.46
C VAL A 62 14.18 -14.70 7.41
N ASP A 63 15.07 -15.68 7.55
CA ASP A 63 15.09 -16.84 6.67
C ASP A 63 13.86 -17.74 6.94
N PRO A 64 12.93 -17.87 5.97
CA PRO A 64 11.73 -18.70 6.14
C PRO A 64 12.05 -20.18 6.37
N GLY A 65 13.18 -20.67 5.85
CA GLY A 65 13.61 -22.06 6.01
C GLY A 65 14.02 -22.42 7.44
N SER A 66 14.45 -21.44 8.22
CA SER A 66 14.83 -21.61 9.62
C SER A 66 13.73 -21.16 10.60
N PHE A 67 12.66 -20.56 10.11
CA PHE A 67 11.57 -20.08 10.95
C PHE A 67 10.71 -21.24 11.47
N THR A 68 10.65 -21.39 12.79
CA THR A 68 9.95 -22.51 13.48
C THR A 68 8.58 -22.15 14.03
N GLY A 69 8.15 -20.90 13.85
CA GLY A 69 6.84 -20.43 14.29
C GLY A 69 5.70 -20.81 13.35
N THR A 70 4.48 -20.48 13.75
CA THR A 70 3.25 -20.60 12.96
C THR A 70 2.94 -19.30 12.23
N ALA A 71 1.89 -19.28 11.40
CA ALA A 71 1.39 -18.06 10.77
C ALA A 71 1.06 -16.94 11.78
N ALA A 72 0.62 -17.30 12.99
CA ALA A 72 0.33 -16.35 14.07
C ALA A 72 1.60 -15.65 14.62
N ASP A 73 2.77 -16.27 14.47
CA ASP A 73 4.04 -15.77 15.01
C ASP A 73 4.78 -14.87 14.00
N VAL A 74 4.42 -14.94 12.71
CA VAL A 74 5.12 -14.24 11.62
C VAL A 74 5.14 -12.73 11.85
N ARG A 75 4.01 -12.14 12.21
CA ARG A 75 3.90 -10.69 12.43
C ARG A 75 4.87 -10.20 13.50
N ALA A 76 4.95 -10.89 14.63
CA ALA A 76 5.87 -10.55 15.71
C ALA A 76 7.34 -10.72 15.29
N ALA A 77 7.65 -11.77 14.53
CA ALA A 77 8.99 -12.00 13.99
C ALA A 77 9.43 -10.89 13.04
N ILE A 78 8.56 -10.43 12.15
CA ILE A 78 8.81 -9.27 11.26
C ILE A 78 9.10 -8.01 12.07
N GLN A 79 8.28 -7.71 13.07
CA GLN A 79 8.44 -6.54 13.92
C GLN A 79 9.77 -6.54 14.66
N GLN A 80 10.15 -7.70 15.22
CA GLN A 80 11.42 -7.88 15.90
C GLN A 80 12.61 -7.72 14.94
N ALA A 81 12.57 -8.39 13.79
CA ALA A 81 13.65 -8.32 12.79
C ALA A 81 13.88 -6.89 12.29
N LYS A 82 12.80 -6.13 12.04
CA LYS A 82 12.90 -4.73 11.65
C LYS A 82 13.52 -3.86 12.75
N ARG A 83 13.20 -4.11 14.02
CA ARG A 83 13.84 -3.40 15.14
C ARG A 83 15.33 -3.71 15.25
N GLU A 84 15.70 -4.98 15.12
CA GLU A 84 17.11 -5.41 15.15
C GLU A 84 17.90 -4.80 13.99
N ARG A 85 17.34 -4.80 12.78
CA ARG A 85 17.92 -4.12 11.61
C ARG A 85 18.10 -2.63 11.87
N SER A 86 17.06 -1.96 12.40
CA SER A 86 17.11 -0.54 12.73
C SER A 86 18.20 -0.22 13.74
N ASN A 87 18.34 -1.01 14.79
CA ASN A 87 19.39 -0.81 15.80
C ASN A 87 20.80 -0.94 15.20
N ARG A 88 20.97 -1.88 14.25
CA ARG A 88 22.24 -2.08 13.57
C ARG A 88 22.59 -0.93 12.61
N LEU A 89 21.59 -0.42 11.89
CA LEU A 89 21.76 0.58 10.82
C LEU A 89 21.43 2.02 11.23
N GLY A 90 20.99 2.24 12.47
CA GLY A 90 20.65 3.58 12.96
C GLY A 90 19.40 4.18 12.32
N LEU A 91 18.40 3.36 11.89
CA LEU A 91 17.24 3.84 11.14
C LEU A 91 16.17 4.55 12.00
N GLY A 92 16.29 4.51 13.33
CA GLY A 92 15.38 5.23 14.24
C GLY A 92 14.00 4.59 14.42
N TYR A 93 13.84 3.28 14.15
CA TYR A 93 12.56 2.57 14.26
C TYR A 93 12.09 2.35 15.70
N GLU A 94 12.89 2.68 16.70
CA GLU A 94 12.49 2.70 18.11
C GLU A 94 11.33 3.67 18.37
N ARG A 95 11.10 4.63 17.46
CA ARG A 95 10.01 5.60 17.52
C ARG A 95 8.68 5.05 17.03
N PHE A 96 8.70 3.91 16.34
CA PHE A 96 7.50 3.30 15.77
C PHE A 96 6.87 2.30 16.74
N SER A 97 5.54 2.25 16.76
CA SER A 97 4.82 1.15 17.38
C SER A 97 5.01 -0.14 16.60
N ASP A 98 4.69 -1.28 17.22
CA ASP A 98 4.77 -2.58 16.54
C ASP A 98 3.88 -2.63 15.29
N GLY A 99 2.67 -2.07 15.35
CA GLY A 99 1.79 -1.95 14.19
C GLY A 99 2.39 -1.13 13.04
N GLN A 100 3.12 -0.06 13.34
CA GLN A 100 3.79 0.72 12.29
C GLN A 100 4.94 -0.02 11.62
N LEU A 101 5.51 -1.04 12.27
CA LEU A 101 6.56 -1.86 11.68
C LEU A 101 6.04 -2.93 10.72
N SER A 102 4.80 -3.35 10.86
CA SER A 102 4.25 -4.48 10.10
C SER A 102 3.06 -4.12 9.21
N ASP A 103 2.26 -3.11 9.57
CA ASP A 103 0.98 -2.83 8.93
C ASP A 103 1.11 -1.89 7.74
N SER A 104 0.18 -2.00 6.80
CA SER A 104 0.02 -1.01 5.75
C SER A 104 -0.81 0.18 6.27
N TRP A 105 -0.21 1.36 6.21
CA TRP A 105 -0.82 2.63 6.62
C TRP A 105 -1.11 3.47 5.38
N ALA A 106 -2.37 3.42 4.91
CA ALA A 106 -2.79 4.17 3.74
C ALA A 106 -3.50 5.46 4.16
N THR A 107 -2.88 6.60 3.91
CA THR A 107 -3.39 7.93 4.26
C THR A 107 -3.81 8.69 3.01
N GLY A 108 -5.06 9.10 2.95
CA GLY A 108 -5.57 9.98 1.90
C GLY A 108 -5.53 11.44 2.34
N ILE A 109 -4.95 12.30 1.52
CA ILE A 109 -4.96 13.75 1.68
C ILE A 109 -5.84 14.32 0.56
N PHE A 110 -6.98 14.87 0.95
CA PHE A 110 -7.94 15.44 0.01
C PHE A 110 -7.31 16.60 -0.81
N PRO A 111 -7.55 16.71 -2.12
CA PRO A 111 -8.46 15.87 -2.90
C PRO A 111 -7.80 14.67 -3.61
N ASN A 112 -6.48 14.65 -3.79
CA ASN A 112 -5.88 13.82 -4.83
C ASN A 112 -4.53 13.19 -4.46
N VAL A 113 -4.20 13.08 -3.18
CA VAL A 113 -2.95 12.45 -2.72
C VAL A 113 -3.26 11.23 -1.86
N GLN A 114 -2.58 10.14 -2.13
CA GLN A 114 -2.54 8.94 -1.31
C GLN A 114 -1.11 8.65 -0.88
N ILE A 115 -0.94 8.26 0.36
CA ILE A 115 0.37 7.94 0.94
C ILE A 115 0.30 6.56 1.58
N GLY A 116 1.13 5.64 1.11
CA GLY A 116 1.41 4.39 1.79
C GLY A 116 2.62 4.57 2.71
N CYS A 117 2.44 4.45 4.02
CA CYS A 117 3.52 4.63 4.98
C CYS A 117 4.00 3.27 5.49
N HIS A 118 5.30 3.06 5.38
CA HIS A 118 6.03 1.93 5.95
C HIS A 118 7.29 2.44 6.65
N PRO A 119 7.90 1.69 7.56
CA PRO A 119 9.09 2.16 8.26
C PRO A 119 10.28 2.42 7.31
N GLU A 120 10.38 1.67 6.23
CA GLU A 120 11.47 1.80 5.24
C GLU A 120 11.30 3.01 4.33
N ALA A 121 10.05 3.32 3.94
CA ALA A 121 9.77 4.37 2.97
C ALA A 121 8.31 4.83 3.01
N ILE A 122 8.07 5.93 2.35
CA ILE A 122 6.73 6.43 2.03
C ILE A 122 6.53 6.28 0.52
N PHE A 123 5.47 5.55 0.13
CA PHE A 123 5.01 5.50 -1.24
C PHE A 123 3.93 6.56 -1.44
N LEU A 124 4.25 7.61 -2.18
CA LEU A 124 3.35 8.73 -2.44
C LEU A 124 2.75 8.59 -3.83
N MET A 125 1.43 8.70 -3.92
CA MET A 125 0.64 8.66 -5.14
C MET A 125 -0.13 9.97 -5.28
N ARG A 126 -0.08 10.58 -6.46
CA ARG A 126 -0.78 11.84 -6.74
C ARG A 126 -1.58 11.70 -8.03
N PHE A 127 -2.87 12.00 -7.95
CA PHE A 127 -3.79 11.91 -9.08
C PHE A 127 -4.11 13.33 -9.58
N ILE A 128 -3.53 13.72 -10.70
CA ILE A 128 -3.65 15.08 -11.25
C ILE A 128 -4.59 15.04 -12.44
N PRO A 129 -5.79 15.66 -12.35
CA PRO A 129 -6.71 15.72 -13.49
C PRO A 129 -6.06 16.35 -14.72
N HIS A 130 -6.35 15.80 -15.90
CA HIS A 130 -5.92 16.42 -17.14
C HIS A 130 -6.65 17.75 -17.36
N ASN A 131 -5.95 18.75 -17.89
CA ASN A 131 -6.43 20.14 -17.95
C ASN A 131 -7.73 20.33 -18.77
N THR A 132 -7.96 19.50 -19.77
CA THR A 132 -9.07 19.67 -20.74
C THR A 132 -9.86 18.39 -21.00
N ASP A 133 -9.36 17.25 -20.58
CA ASP A 133 -10.00 15.96 -20.82
C ASP A 133 -10.36 15.30 -19.48
N PRO A 134 -11.65 15.23 -19.09
CA PRO A 134 -12.07 14.67 -17.82
C PRO A 134 -11.91 13.14 -17.74
N GLU A 135 -11.54 12.49 -18.86
CA GLU A 135 -11.34 11.05 -18.92
C GLU A 135 -9.88 10.66 -18.77
N ARG A 136 -9.00 11.64 -18.55
CA ARG A 136 -7.55 11.44 -18.39
C ARG A 136 -7.04 12.10 -17.12
N PHE A 137 -5.98 11.55 -16.58
CA PHE A 137 -5.24 12.12 -15.46
C PHE A 137 -3.79 11.67 -15.51
N TRP A 138 -2.94 12.43 -14.83
CA TRP A 138 -1.59 12.01 -14.52
C TRP A 138 -1.58 11.26 -13.20
N TYR A 139 -0.92 10.14 -13.17
CA TYR A 139 -0.70 9.36 -11.96
C TYR A 139 0.78 9.39 -11.60
N ASP A 140 1.15 10.32 -10.72
CA ASP A 140 2.52 10.39 -10.23
C ASP A 140 2.71 9.42 -9.08
N THR A 141 3.78 8.66 -9.14
CA THR A 141 4.24 7.80 -8.05
C THR A 141 5.64 8.20 -7.63
N MET A 142 5.90 8.20 -6.33
CA MET A 142 7.20 8.53 -5.76
C MET A 142 7.47 7.65 -4.55
N THR A 143 8.66 7.07 -4.47
CA THR A 143 9.15 6.43 -3.25
C THR A 143 10.07 7.41 -2.52
N LEU A 144 9.71 7.78 -1.30
CA LEU A 144 10.48 8.69 -0.44
C LEU A 144 11.07 7.89 0.71
N MET A 145 12.39 7.87 0.83
CA MET A 145 13.08 7.18 1.91
C MET A 145 14.21 8.02 2.49
N PHE A 146 14.62 7.71 3.70
CA PHE A 146 15.87 8.23 4.24
C PHE A 146 17.04 7.47 3.61
N PRO A 147 18.15 8.15 3.27
CA PRO A 147 19.35 7.48 2.83
C PRO A 147 19.86 6.49 3.89
N VAL A 148 20.35 5.35 3.45
CA VAL A 148 20.96 4.34 4.30
C VAL A 148 22.40 4.20 3.89
N ASP A 149 23.33 4.58 4.77
CA ASP A 149 24.76 4.51 4.53
C ASP A 149 25.32 3.12 4.91
N ASP A 150 24.86 2.10 4.22
CA ASP A 150 25.31 0.72 4.33
C ASP A 150 25.27 0.09 2.93
N PRO A 151 26.41 -0.27 2.34
CA PRO A 151 26.47 -0.83 0.98
C PRO A 151 25.80 -2.20 0.85
N ASP A 152 25.57 -2.91 1.95
CA ASP A 152 24.91 -4.20 1.97
C ASP A 152 23.39 -4.08 2.24
N TYR A 153 22.87 -2.85 2.36
CA TYR A 153 21.46 -2.62 2.56
C TYR A 153 20.69 -2.85 1.25
N CYS A 154 19.80 -3.83 1.28
CA CYS A 154 18.83 -4.05 0.20
C CYS A 154 17.48 -3.47 0.62
N PRO A 155 16.95 -2.47 -0.12
CA PRO A 155 15.59 -1.99 0.11
C PRO A 155 14.58 -3.11 -0.17
N PRO A 156 13.46 -3.14 0.57
CA PRO A 156 12.41 -4.13 0.32
C PRO A 156 11.88 -4.06 -1.12
N ALA A 157 11.60 -5.22 -1.72
CA ALA A 157 11.13 -5.31 -3.11
C ALA A 157 9.80 -4.58 -3.35
N TRP A 158 8.94 -4.46 -2.32
CA TRP A 158 7.68 -3.72 -2.44
C TRP A 158 7.85 -2.23 -2.78
N MET A 159 9.04 -1.66 -2.56
CA MET A 159 9.33 -0.26 -2.89
C MET A 159 9.39 -0.01 -4.40
N GLY A 160 9.48 -1.07 -5.22
CA GLY A 160 9.51 -0.97 -6.67
C GLY A 160 10.75 -0.27 -7.24
N LEU A 161 11.83 -0.20 -6.46
CA LEU A 161 13.08 0.41 -6.92
C LEU A 161 13.78 -0.52 -7.90
N PRO A 162 14.34 0.01 -9.01
CA PRO A 162 15.18 -0.77 -9.91
C PRO A 162 16.35 -1.42 -9.16
N GLU A 163 16.78 -2.59 -9.63
CA GLU A 163 17.94 -3.28 -9.09
C GLU A 163 19.19 -2.39 -9.22
N GLY A 164 19.95 -2.29 -8.12
CA GLY A 164 21.16 -1.46 -8.05
C GLY A 164 20.91 0.03 -7.84
N THR A 165 19.68 0.44 -7.51
CA THR A 165 19.40 1.83 -7.13
C THR A 165 20.28 2.24 -5.95
N ASP A 166 21.03 3.34 -6.10
CA ASP A 166 21.82 3.92 -5.01
C ASP A 166 20.89 4.55 -3.96
N VAL A 167 20.82 3.91 -2.79
CA VAL A 167 20.02 4.39 -1.66
C VAL A 167 20.90 5.04 -0.56
N THR A 168 22.19 5.16 -0.78
CA THR A 168 23.15 5.74 0.18
C THR A 168 23.22 7.27 0.08
N GLY A 169 22.77 7.83 -1.05
CA GLY A 169 22.86 9.24 -1.36
C GLY A 169 21.55 10.01 -1.28
N SER A 170 21.61 11.29 -1.62
CA SER A 170 20.46 12.18 -1.76
C SER A 170 20.13 12.49 -3.23
N ALA A 171 20.75 11.79 -4.17
CA ALA A 171 20.45 11.94 -5.60
C ALA A 171 18.98 11.61 -5.87
N ARG A 172 18.32 12.47 -6.65
CA ARG A 172 16.97 12.18 -7.14
C ARG A 172 17.07 11.38 -8.42
N PRO A 173 16.33 10.28 -8.57
CA PRO A 173 16.19 9.63 -9.86
C PRO A 173 15.53 10.59 -10.85
N GLU A 174 15.77 10.37 -12.13
CA GLU A 174 15.05 11.06 -13.20
C GLU A 174 13.57 10.66 -13.18
N THR A 175 12.71 11.60 -13.57
CA THR A 175 11.29 11.33 -13.74
C THR A 175 11.10 10.71 -15.12
N GLU A 176 10.40 9.60 -15.18
CA GLU A 176 10.04 8.92 -16.40
C GLU A 176 8.52 9.00 -16.59
N ASP A 177 8.09 9.30 -17.81
CA ASP A 177 6.67 9.41 -18.17
C ASP A 177 6.29 8.24 -19.07
N PHE A 178 5.21 7.53 -18.70
CA PHE A 178 4.69 6.38 -19.46
C PHE A 178 3.21 6.52 -19.74
N LEU A 179 2.74 5.89 -20.81
CA LEU A 179 1.35 5.51 -20.92
C LEU A 179 1.09 4.26 -20.04
N ILE A 180 -0.10 4.13 -19.50
CA ILE A 180 -0.45 3.05 -18.55
C ILE A 180 -0.22 1.64 -19.13
N ASP A 181 -0.37 1.48 -20.43
CA ASP A 181 -0.16 0.23 -21.16
C ASP A 181 1.32 -0.03 -21.53
N GLU A 182 2.21 0.94 -21.28
CA GLU A 182 3.65 0.86 -21.57
C GLU A 182 4.48 0.57 -20.31
N ASP A 183 3.94 0.87 -19.11
CA ASP A 183 4.68 0.68 -17.87
C ASP A 183 4.31 -0.61 -17.14
N PRO A 184 5.20 -1.61 -17.16
CA PRO A 184 5.05 -2.82 -16.36
C PRO A 184 5.47 -2.64 -14.89
N SER A 185 6.02 -1.49 -14.49
CA SER A 185 6.70 -1.31 -13.20
C SER A 185 5.77 -0.97 -12.03
N LEU A 186 4.47 -0.87 -12.25
CA LEU A 186 3.48 -0.62 -11.19
C LEU A 186 3.43 -1.72 -10.11
N GLY A 187 4.09 -2.85 -10.34
CA GLY A 187 4.01 -4.00 -9.46
C GLY A 187 2.66 -4.72 -9.51
N LEU A 188 2.57 -5.84 -8.80
CA LEU A 188 1.40 -6.73 -8.90
C LEU A 188 0.09 -6.03 -8.53
N VAL A 189 0.04 -5.40 -7.36
CA VAL A 189 -1.21 -4.84 -6.79
C VAL A 189 -1.70 -3.64 -7.59
N LEU A 190 -0.83 -2.67 -7.85
CA LEU A 190 -1.22 -1.48 -8.62
C LEU A 190 -1.48 -1.81 -10.10
N GLY A 191 -0.78 -2.79 -10.67
CA GLY A 191 -1.04 -3.27 -12.01
C GLY A 191 -2.42 -3.90 -12.17
N GLN A 192 -2.87 -4.66 -11.16
CA GLN A 192 -4.23 -5.21 -11.12
C GLN A 192 -5.29 -4.10 -11.05
N ASP A 193 -5.06 -3.06 -10.22
CA ASP A 193 -5.93 -1.89 -10.14
C ASP A 193 -5.96 -1.13 -11.48
N ALA A 194 -4.80 -0.88 -12.08
CA ALA A 194 -4.69 -0.19 -13.36
C ALA A 194 -5.45 -0.92 -14.47
N ALA A 195 -5.34 -2.23 -14.55
CA ALA A 195 -6.07 -3.05 -15.53
C ALA A 195 -7.59 -2.99 -15.36
N PHE A 196 -8.08 -2.75 -14.15
CA PHE A 196 -9.52 -2.70 -13.85
C PHE A 196 -10.15 -1.32 -14.11
N LEU A 197 -9.41 -0.22 -13.93
CA LEU A 197 -9.93 1.15 -14.02
C LEU A 197 -10.65 1.48 -15.34
N PRO A 198 -10.15 1.10 -16.54
CA PRO A 198 -10.86 1.36 -17.81
C PRO A 198 -12.26 0.75 -17.84
N SER A 199 -12.42 -0.48 -17.35
CA SER A 199 -13.73 -1.16 -17.29
C SER A 199 -14.69 -0.48 -16.33
N VAL A 200 -14.17 0.04 -15.19
CA VAL A 200 -14.99 0.85 -14.25
C VAL A 200 -15.49 2.11 -14.93
N GLN A 201 -14.63 2.83 -15.64
CA GLN A 201 -14.99 4.06 -16.34
C GLN A 201 -16.05 3.79 -17.45
N GLU A 202 -15.88 2.72 -18.21
CA GLU A 202 -16.88 2.31 -19.22
C GLU A 202 -18.22 1.97 -18.56
N GLY A 203 -18.21 1.22 -17.46
CA GLY A 203 -19.40 0.90 -16.67
C GLY A 203 -20.15 2.14 -16.17
N MET A 204 -19.43 3.18 -15.75
CA MET A 204 -20.02 4.45 -15.31
C MET A 204 -20.73 5.22 -16.43
N ARG A 205 -20.40 4.98 -17.71
CA ARG A 205 -21.09 5.54 -18.89
C ARG A 205 -22.32 4.75 -19.30
N SER A 206 -22.53 3.58 -18.73
CA SER A 206 -23.67 2.73 -19.02
C SER A 206 -25.00 3.45 -18.70
N LYS A 207 -26.00 3.26 -19.53
CA LYS A 207 -27.38 3.75 -19.26
C LYS A 207 -27.99 3.17 -17.98
N ALA A 208 -27.51 2.01 -17.53
CA ALA A 208 -27.93 1.36 -16.31
C ALA A 208 -27.27 1.94 -15.06
N PHE A 209 -26.18 2.70 -15.20
CA PHE A 209 -25.51 3.32 -14.06
C PHE A 209 -26.38 4.41 -13.44
N LYS A 210 -26.71 4.28 -12.16
CA LYS A 210 -27.56 5.20 -11.40
C LYS A 210 -26.83 5.81 -10.19
N GLY A 211 -25.51 5.76 -10.20
CA GLY A 211 -24.66 6.12 -9.09
C GLY A 211 -24.04 4.90 -8.42
N GLN A 212 -23.06 5.16 -7.59
CA GLN A 212 -22.32 4.11 -6.89
C GLN A 212 -23.08 3.66 -5.64
N LEU A 213 -23.01 2.37 -5.35
CA LEU A 213 -23.52 1.79 -4.12
C LEU A 213 -22.32 1.57 -3.18
N TRP A 214 -22.25 2.36 -2.12
CA TRP A 214 -21.20 2.26 -1.13
C TRP A 214 -21.56 1.24 -0.05
N GLY A 215 -20.70 0.24 0.13
CA GLY A 215 -20.80 -0.66 1.27
C GLY A 215 -20.46 0.04 2.59
N GLU A 216 -20.79 -0.61 3.71
CA GLU A 216 -20.51 -0.06 5.03
C GLU A 216 -19.01 0.12 5.29
N GLN A 217 -18.18 -0.75 4.74
CA GLN A 217 -16.71 -0.70 4.84
C GLN A 217 -16.06 0.41 3.99
N GLU A 218 -16.83 1.05 3.11
CA GLU A 218 -16.33 2.09 2.21
C GLU A 218 -16.50 3.50 2.79
N GLN A 219 -16.34 3.63 4.09
CA GLN A 219 -16.50 4.90 4.82
C GLN A 219 -15.58 5.99 4.31
N ARG A 220 -14.34 5.66 3.93
CA ARG A 220 -13.38 6.63 3.39
C ARG A 220 -13.84 7.21 2.06
N LEU A 221 -14.42 6.39 1.17
CA LEU A 221 -14.96 6.85 -0.10
C LEU A 221 -16.18 7.74 0.10
N ARG A 222 -17.10 7.34 0.99
CA ARG A 222 -18.25 8.18 1.36
C ARG A 222 -17.81 9.53 1.92
N HIS A 223 -16.83 9.51 2.83
CA HIS A 223 -16.26 10.72 3.40
C HIS A 223 -15.63 11.63 2.34
N PHE A 224 -14.86 11.04 1.40
CA PHE A 224 -14.29 11.77 0.27
C PHE A 224 -15.36 12.47 -0.57
N HIS A 225 -16.43 11.76 -0.94
CA HIS A 225 -17.51 12.33 -1.75
C HIS A 225 -18.28 13.42 -1.03
N VAL A 226 -18.55 13.27 0.26
CA VAL A 226 -19.19 14.32 1.07
C VAL A 226 -18.34 15.59 1.08
N GLU A 227 -17.04 15.46 1.26
CA GLU A 227 -16.14 16.64 1.22
C GLU A 227 -16.04 17.24 -0.18
N LEU A 228 -16.01 16.42 -1.23
CA LEU A 228 -16.02 16.89 -2.61
C LEU A 228 -17.28 17.70 -2.91
N GLU A 229 -18.46 17.16 -2.60
CA GLU A 229 -19.75 17.86 -2.79
C GLU A 229 -19.80 19.17 -1.99
N ARG A 230 -19.31 19.16 -0.75
CA ARG A 230 -19.24 20.37 0.07
C ARG A 230 -18.43 21.48 -0.61
N ARG A 231 -17.32 21.12 -1.26
CA ARG A 231 -16.45 22.09 -1.95
C ARG A 231 -17.00 22.55 -3.29
N LEU A 232 -17.70 21.66 -4.01
CA LEU A 232 -18.31 22.01 -5.28
C LEU A 232 -19.53 22.96 -5.11
N ASN A 233 -20.16 22.95 -3.92
CA ASN A 233 -21.33 23.74 -3.60
C ASN A 233 -21.01 24.98 -2.72
N ALA A 234 -19.75 25.26 -2.44
CA ALA A 234 -19.31 26.42 -1.68
C ALA A 234 -18.96 27.60 -2.60
#